data_69cfbf320e765387e226dd915773d15e
#
_entry.id   69cfbf320e765387e226dd915773d15e
#
_cell.length_a   1.000
_cell.length_b   1.000
_cell.length_c   1.000
_cell.angle_alpha   90.00
_cell.angle_beta   90.00
_cell.angle_gamma   90.00
#
_symmetry.space_group_name_H-M   'P 1'
#
loop_
_entity.id
_entity.type
_entity.pdbx_description
1 polymer ?
#
loop_
_entity_poly.entity_id
_entity_poly.type
_entity_poly.pdbx_seq_one_letter_code
_entity_poly.pdbx_strand_id
1 'polypeptide(L)'
;MDMREQLYMLEIEKHRGIKDAAQALHISPPALSIFLGNLEERTGTRFFDRIGKQFIPTEAGKIYLEHAKEMIKIETHYENALQKYMGGSSGTIRFGIHPRRTLYLLAKALPVFSARYPDVKLVPYEESTEQMIRHLLAGELDFAIVNESSSHPLLEYRPLYEDYMVAVVSAGHPLCTGAAKKSRKDPCPRIDLKQFNGERFILQKPDQSSRHYTDLAIAYDHAEPGQVFLLENLESACQLAAEGYGIAFNFYQYMKNFRYPKPVRCFRIGNPADTTSYSIVTLKGKQTLPAMEELIRLLRESA
;
A
#
# COMPACT_ATOMS: atom_id res chain seq x y z
N MET A 1 -16.39 22.52 -13.50
CA MET A 1 -15.23 23.44 -13.39
C MET A 1 -14.09 22.83 -14.18
N ASP A 2 -13.32 23.60 -14.96
CA ASP A 2 -12.21 23.02 -15.74
C ASP A 2 -10.90 23.19 -14.97
N MET A 3 -10.41 22.09 -14.39
CA MET A 3 -9.18 22.04 -13.58
C MET A 3 -7.96 21.57 -14.36
N ARG A 4 -8.02 21.60 -15.71
CA ARG A 4 -6.92 21.11 -16.54
C ARG A 4 -5.61 21.85 -16.32
N GLU A 5 -5.67 23.17 -16.09
CA GLU A 5 -4.46 23.98 -15.82
C GLU A 5 -3.75 23.48 -14.57
N GLN A 6 -4.50 23.25 -13.48
CA GLN A 6 -3.98 22.77 -12.21
C GLN A 6 -3.36 21.36 -12.34
N LEU A 7 -4.06 20.47 -13.03
CA LEU A 7 -3.57 19.11 -13.28
C LEU A 7 -2.28 19.11 -14.10
N TYR A 8 -2.20 19.95 -15.14
CA TYR A 8 -1.00 20.05 -15.98
C TYR A 8 0.21 20.52 -15.18
N MET A 9 0.05 21.53 -14.33
CA MET A 9 1.10 22.04 -13.47
C MET A 9 1.58 21.03 -12.44
N LEU A 10 0.65 20.28 -11.83
CA LEU A 10 0.97 19.22 -10.87
C LEU A 10 1.69 18.04 -11.53
N GLU A 11 1.31 17.63 -12.73
CA GLU A 11 2.01 16.56 -13.43
C GLU A 11 3.43 17.00 -13.90
N ILE A 12 3.63 18.28 -14.24
CA ILE A 12 4.98 18.81 -14.52
C ILE A 12 5.86 18.75 -13.25
N GLU A 13 5.32 19.13 -12.08
CA GLU A 13 6.01 19.03 -10.79
C GLU A 13 6.41 17.58 -10.50
N LYS A 14 5.46 16.67 -10.60
CA LYS A 14 5.61 15.25 -10.28
C LYS A 14 6.67 14.55 -11.13
N HIS A 15 6.63 14.77 -12.42
CA HIS A 15 7.54 14.15 -13.40
C HIS A 15 8.84 14.93 -13.63
N ARG A 16 8.92 16.16 -13.12
CA ARG A 16 10.05 17.06 -13.31
C ARG A 16 10.46 17.24 -14.77
N GLY A 17 9.49 17.08 -15.70
CA GLY A 17 9.77 17.12 -17.13
C GLY A 17 8.51 17.13 -17.99
N ILE A 18 8.54 17.87 -19.08
CA ILE A 18 7.41 18.03 -20.01
C ILE A 18 7.05 16.71 -20.71
N LYS A 19 8.05 15.91 -21.10
CA LYS A 19 7.81 14.68 -21.89
C LYS A 19 7.01 13.65 -21.09
N ASP A 20 7.44 13.35 -19.89
CA ASP A 20 6.84 12.31 -19.05
C ASP A 20 5.50 12.79 -18.48
N ALA A 21 5.39 14.08 -18.11
CA ALA A 21 4.12 14.69 -17.71
C ALA A 21 3.08 14.66 -18.85
N ALA A 22 3.48 15.00 -20.07
CA ALA A 22 2.58 14.96 -21.24
C ALA A 22 2.11 13.52 -21.54
N GLN A 23 2.98 12.54 -21.38
CA GLN A 23 2.62 11.12 -21.52
C GLN A 23 1.58 10.71 -20.47
N ALA A 24 1.78 11.10 -19.19
CA ALA A 24 0.83 10.83 -18.12
C ALA A 24 -0.54 11.50 -18.34
N LEU A 25 -0.54 12.68 -18.96
CA LEU A 25 -1.74 13.44 -19.32
C LEU A 25 -2.39 13.01 -20.64
N HIS A 26 -1.81 12.05 -21.36
CA HIS A 26 -2.25 11.63 -22.71
C HIS A 26 -2.34 12.76 -23.73
N ILE A 27 -1.39 13.72 -23.68
CA ILE A 27 -1.26 14.82 -24.63
C ILE A 27 0.13 14.84 -25.27
N SER A 28 0.32 15.65 -26.30
CA SER A 28 1.64 15.81 -26.92
C SER A 28 2.56 16.71 -26.07
N PRO A 29 3.88 16.43 -25.98
CA PRO A 29 4.83 17.30 -25.29
C PRO A 29 4.83 18.76 -25.78
N PRO A 30 4.70 19.04 -27.09
CA PRO A 30 4.53 20.41 -27.56
C PRO A 30 3.30 21.11 -27.00
N ALA A 31 2.16 20.41 -26.90
CA ALA A 31 0.94 21.00 -26.35
C ALA A 31 1.10 21.41 -24.89
N LEU A 32 1.73 20.56 -24.06
CA LEU A 32 2.00 20.88 -22.65
C LEU A 32 3.02 22.03 -22.52
N SER A 33 4.04 22.06 -23.38
CA SER A 33 5.03 23.14 -23.39
C SER A 33 4.41 24.49 -23.79
N ILE A 34 3.54 24.51 -24.80
CA ILE A 34 2.79 25.70 -25.22
C ILE A 34 1.86 26.16 -24.09
N PHE A 35 1.16 25.23 -23.45
CA PHE A 35 0.31 25.55 -22.29
C PHE A 35 1.10 26.25 -21.19
N LEU A 36 2.25 25.68 -20.77
CA LEU A 36 3.09 26.28 -19.74
C LEU A 36 3.57 27.68 -20.15
N GLY A 37 4.06 27.85 -21.37
CA GLY A 37 4.48 29.15 -21.90
C GLY A 37 3.36 30.19 -21.87
N ASN A 38 2.16 29.83 -22.34
CA ASN A 38 1.00 30.73 -22.32
C ASN A 38 0.58 31.11 -20.90
N LEU A 39 0.66 30.18 -19.95
CA LEU A 39 0.35 30.43 -18.54
C LEU A 39 1.37 31.41 -17.93
N GLU A 40 2.65 31.19 -18.17
CA GLU A 40 3.74 32.07 -17.69
C GLU A 40 3.69 33.47 -18.33
N GLU A 41 3.37 33.55 -19.62
CA GLU A 41 3.17 34.82 -20.33
C GLU A 41 1.95 35.57 -19.79
N ARG A 42 0.83 34.90 -19.61
CA ARG A 42 -0.42 35.49 -19.06
C ARG A 42 -0.23 36.04 -17.65
N THR A 43 0.57 35.37 -16.83
CA THR A 43 0.81 35.76 -15.43
C THR A 43 2.04 36.66 -15.28
N GLY A 44 2.85 36.81 -16.29
CA GLY A 44 4.11 37.55 -16.25
C GLY A 44 5.16 36.92 -15.33
N THR A 45 5.01 35.65 -14.98
CA THR A 45 5.84 34.99 -13.96
C THR A 45 6.22 33.60 -14.39
N ARG A 46 7.48 33.23 -14.20
CA ARG A 46 7.93 31.84 -14.41
C ARG A 46 7.58 30.98 -13.21
N PHE A 47 6.99 29.82 -13.49
CA PHE A 47 6.64 28.85 -12.46
C PHE A 47 7.66 27.72 -12.33
N PHE A 48 8.44 27.46 -13.40
CA PHE A 48 9.50 26.46 -13.38
C PHE A 48 10.81 27.01 -13.93
N ASP A 49 11.90 26.69 -13.24
CA ASP A 49 13.25 26.84 -13.76
C ASP A 49 13.68 25.56 -14.48
N ARG A 50 14.32 25.72 -15.63
CA ARG A 50 14.89 24.59 -16.37
C ARG A 50 16.35 24.41 -16.00
N ILE A 51 16.65 23.41 -15.18
CA ILE A 51 18.01 23.04 -14.79
C ILE A 51 18.38 21.75 -15.52
N GLY A 52 19.16 21.88 -16.59
CA GLY A 52 19.46 20.77 -17.50
C GLY A 52 18.20 20.24 -18.19
N LYS A 53 17.79 19.00 -17.86
CA LYS A 53 16.58 18.37 -18.38
C LYS A 53 15.39 18.42 -17.40
N GLN A 54 15.59 18.99 -16.20
CA GLN A 54 14.57 19.00 -15.16
C GLN A 54 13.88 20.36 -15.05
N PHE A 55 12.59 20.31 -14.75
CA PHE A 55 11.75 21.45 -14.40
C PHE A 55 11.61 21.50 -12.88
N ILE A 56 12.17 22.52 -12.25
CA ILE A 56 12.17 22.74 -10.81
C ILE A 56 11.28 23.93 -10.50
N PRO A 57 10.29 23.81 -9.59
CA PRO A 57 9.43 24.92 -9.23
C PRO A 57 10.22 26.11 -8.69
N THR A 58 9.94 27.31 -9.22
CA THR A 58 10.35 28.60 -8.65
C THR A 58 9.57 28.87 -7.36
N GLU A 59 9.87 29.94 -6.62
CA GLU A 59 9.04 30.35 -5.48
C GLU A 59 7.59 30.64 -5.90
N ALA A 60 7.38 31.32 -7.03
CA ALA A 60 6.04 31.50 -7.59
C ALA A 60 5.40 30.17 -8.02
N GLY A 61 6.20 29.23 -8.55
CA GLY A 61 5.76 27.89 -8.87
C GLY A 61 5.28 27.12 -7.64
N LYS A 62 6.00 27.19 -6.53
CA LYS A 62 5.59 26.55 -5.26
C LYS A 62 4.24 27.11 -4.77
N ILE A 63 4.07 28.43 -4.76
CA ILE A 63 2.80 29.07 -4.39
C ILE A 63 1.67 28.59 -5.31
N TYR A 64 1.89 28.59 -6.64
CA TYR A 64 0.88 28.11 -7.59
C TYR A 64 0.50 26.64 -7.34
N LEU A 65 1.50 25.77 -7.16
CA LEU A 65 1.28 24.33 -6.95
C LEU A 65 0.56 24.03 -5.65
N GLU A 66 0.84 24.77 -4.57
CA GLU A 66 0.12 24.66 -3.30
C GLU A 66 -1.37 24.97 -3.49
N HIS A 67 -1.70 26.11 -4.12
CA HIS A 67 -3.08 26.47 -4.39
C HIS A 67 -3.75 25.56 -5.43
N ALA A 68 -3.02 25.08 -6.44
CA ALA A 68 -3.53 24.09 -7.40
C ALA A 68 -3.97 22.79 -6.68
N LYS A 69 -3.19 22.30 -5.71
CA LYS A 69 -3.56 21.16 -4.86
C LYS A 69 -4.84 21.44 -4.05
N GLU A 70 -4.98 22.63 -3.51
CA GLU A 70 -6.21 23.03 -2.78
C GLU A 70 -7.44 23.10 -3.70
N MET A 71 -7.30 23.66 -4.90
CA MET A 71 -8.38 23.72 -5.89
C MET A 71 -8.86 22.32 -6.30
N ILE A 72 -7.94 21.38 -6.56
CA ILE A 72 -8.29 19.98 -6.85
C ILE A 72 -9.02 19.32 -5.68
N LYS A 73 -8.65 19.63 -4.44
CA LYS A 73 -9.37 19.14 -3.26
C LYS A 73 -10.80 19.66 -3.22
N ILE A 74 -11.00 20.96 -3.47
CA ILE A 74 -12.31 21.59 -3.48
C ILE A 74 -13.19 20.96 -4.58
N GLU A 75 -12.64 20.76 -5.78
CA GLU A 75 -13.36 20.11 -6.87
C GLU A 75 -13.77 18.67 -6.50
N THR A 76 -12.83 17.88 -5.98
CA THR A 76 -13.12 16.52 -5.50
C THR A 76 -14.21 16.51 -4.42
N HIS A 77 -14.17 17.48 -3.49
CA HIS A 77 -15.18 17.60 -2.45
C HIS A 77 -16.56 17.98 -3.02
N TYR A 78 -16.59 18.89 -3.97
CA TYR A 78 -17.81 19.27 -4.70
C TYR A 78 -18.39 18.07 -5.47
N GLU A 79 -17.60 17.35 -6.25
CA GLU A 79 -18.03 16.16 -6.97
C GLU A 79 -18.61 15.10 -6.02
N ASN A 80 -17.92 14.83 -4.91
CA ASN A 80 -18.39 13.88 -3.90
C ASN A 80 -19.71 14.32 -3.25
N ALA A 81 -19.88 15.61 -2.97
CA ALA A 81 -21.10 16.14 -2.40
C ALA A 81 -22.27 16.04 -3.39
N LEU A 82 -22.02 16.34 -4.67
CA LEU A 82 -22.99 16.22 -5.74
C LEU A 82 -23.40 14.76 -5.96
N GLN A 83 -22.43 13.85 -5.94
CA GLN A 83 -22.69 12.41 -6.09
C GLN A 83 -23.52 11.86 -4.94
N LYS A 84 -23.27 12.30 -3.71
CA LYS A 84 -24.09 11.95 -2.55
C LYS A 84 -25.55 12.38 -2.76
N TYR A 85 -25.76 13.56 -3.30
CA TYR A 85 -27.08 14.07 -3.65
C TYR A 85 -27.76 13.21 -4.74
N MET A 86 -27.00 12.72 -5.72
CA MET A 86 -27.44 11.88 -6.83
C MET A 86 -27.58 10.37 -6.47
N GLY A 87 -27.48 9.99 -5.20
CA GLY A 87 -27.65 8.59 -4.74
C GLY A 87 -26.37 7.77 -4.65
N GLY A 88 -25.19 8.36 -4.87
CA GLY A 88 -23.89 7.76 -4.56
C GLY A 88 -23.47 6.54 -5.40
N SER A 89 -24.10 6.31 -6.55
CA SER A 89 -23.85 5.15 -7.41
C SER A 89 -22.83 5.39 -8.53
N SER A 90 -22.30 6.61 -8.66
CA SER A 90 -21.29 6.98 -9.67
C SER A 90 -20.15 7.76 -9.03
N GLY A 91 -19.01 7.90 -9.72
CA GLY A 91 -17.90 8.75 -9.34
C GLY A 91 -16.54 8.09 -9.27
N THR A 92 -15.60 8.71 -8.53
CA THR A 92 -14.24 8.20 -8.41
C THR A 92 -13.89 7.98 -6.95
N ILE A 93 -13.40 6.79 -6.63
CA ILE A 93 -12.81 6.45 -5.33
C ILE A 93 -11.30 6.28 -5.53
N ARG A 94 -10.51 7.14 -4.89
CA ARG A 94 -9.05 7.11 -4.88
C ARG A 94 -8.59 6.51 -3.56
N PHE A 95 -7.86 5.41 -3.59
CA PHE A 95 -7.44 4.76 -2.36
C PHE A 95 -6.00 4.28 -2.41
N GLY A 96 -5.35 4.37 -1.24
CA GLY A 96 -3.98 3.92 -1.05
C GLY A 96 -3.93 2.48 -0.53
N ILE A 97 -3.05 1.68 -1.11
CA ILE A 97 -2.79 0.30 -0.69
C ILE A 97 -1.33 -0.05 -0.93
N HIS A 98 -0.71 -0.79 0.00
CA HIS A 98 0.64 -1.29 -0.25
C HIS A 98 0.62 -2.39 -1.33
N PRO A 99 1.55 -2.40 -2.33
CA PRO A 99 1.53 -3.32 -3.47
C PRO A 99 1.34 -4.79 -3.09
N ARG A 100 1.94 -5.23 -2.00
CA ARG A 100 1.84 -6.62 -1.53
C ARG A 100 0.43 -7.01 -1.08
N ARG A 101 -0.40 -6.06 -0.59
CA ARG A 101 -1.79 -6.33 -0.16
C ARG A 101 -2.77 -6.37 -1.31
N THR A 102 -2.44 -5.74 -2.42
CA THR A 102 -3.24 -5.76 -3.65
C THR A 102 -3.61 -7.18 -4.07
N LEU A 103 -2.63 -8.10 -3.98
CA LEU A 103 -2.78 -9.49 -4.44
C LEU A 103 -3.94 -10.24 -3.80
N TYR A 104 -4.25 -10.02 -2.53
CA TYR A 104 -5.28 -10.79 -1.84
C TYR A 104 -6.50 -9.96 -1.46
N LEU A 105 -6.37 -8.67 -1.17
CA LEU A 105 -7.53 -7.84 -0.85
C LEU A 105 -8.32 -7.45 -2.09
N LEU A 106 -7.64 -6.90 -3.12
CA LEU A 106 -8.33 -6.40 -4.29
C LEU A 106 -8.87 -7.51 -5.19
N ALA A 107 -8.13 -8.60 -5.34
CA ALA A 107 -8.55 -9.71 -6.21
C ALA A 107 -9.91 -10.30 -5.85
N LYS A 108 -10.30 -10.26 -4.56
CA LYS A 108 -11.59 -10.73 -4.09
C LYS A 108 -12.65 -9.63 -4.06
N ALA A 109 -12.27 -8.42 -3.62
CA ALA A 109 -13.21 -7.32 -3.41
C ALA A 109 -13.66 -6.65 -4.71
N LEU A 110 -12.73 -6.37 -5.64
CA LEU A 110 -13.02 -5.54 -6.81
C LEU A 110 -14.02 -6.16 -7.79
N PRO A 111 -13.98 -7.47 -8.13
CA PRO A 111 -14.98 -8.04 -9.03
C PRO A 111 -16.40 -7.91 -8.50
N VAL A 112 -16.59 -8.12 -7.19
CA VAL A 112 -17.90 -7.99 -6.53
C VAL A 112 -18.36 -6.53 -6.50
N PHE A 113 -17.42 -5.63 -6.17
CA PHE A 113 -17.68 -4.20 -6.13
C PHE A 113 -18.10 -3.66 -7.51
N SER A 114 -17.30 -3.93 -8.55
CA SER A 114 -17.56 -3.42 -9.90
C SER A 114 -18.87 -3.93 -10.51
N ALA A 115 -19.31 -5.14 -10.12
CA ALA A 115 -20.61 -5.65 -10.54
C ALA A 115 -21.79 -4.87 -9.90
N ARG A 116 -21.61 -4.32 -8.69
CA ARG A 116 -22.63 -3.54 -7.96
C ARG A 116 -22.61 -2.04 -8.28
N TYR A 117 -21.42 -1.52 -8.57
CA TYR A 117 -21.16 -0.09 -8.82
C TYR A 117 -20.40 0.08 -10.14
N PRO A 118 -20.99 -0.25 -11.29
CA PRO A 118 -20.31 -0.21 -12.60
C PRO A 118 -19.86 1.20 -13.00
N ASP A 119 -20.54 2.24 -12.52
CA ASP A 119 -20.26 3.64 -12.84
C ASP A 119 -19.30 4.31 -11.86
N VAL A 120 -18.77 3.56 -10.88
CA VAL A 120 -17.75 4.06 -9.94
C VAL A 120 -16.38 3.71 -10.45
N LYS A 121 -15.58 4.73 -10.75
CA LYS A 121 -14.17 4.58 -11.12
C LYS A 121 -13.33 4.35 -9.88
N LEU A 122 -12.55 3.27 -9.85
CA LEU A 122 -11.57 2.98 -8.81
C LEU A 122 -10.16 3.38 -9.26
N VAL A 123 -9.45 4.11 -8.41
CA VAL A 123 -8.07 4.53 -8.68
C VAL A 123 -7.19 4.14 -7.49
N PRO A 124 -6.54 2.96 -7.57
CA PRO A 124 -5.58 2.54 -6.54
C PRO A 124 -4.27 3.30 -6.67
N TYR A 125 -3.69 3.64 -5.52
CA TYR A 125 -2.33 4.16 -5.36
C TYR A 125 -1.51 3.10 -4.61
N GLU A 126 -0.60 2.46 -5.32
CA GLU A 126 0.28 1.43 -4.75
C GLU A 126 1.55 2.06 -4.20
N GLU A 127 1.55 2.36 -2.90
CA GLU A 127 2.58 3.17 -2.27
C GLU A 127 2.96 2.68 -0.87
N SER A 128 4.02 3.28 -0.29
CA SER A 128 4.39 3.09 1.10
C SER A 128 3.38 3.75 2.04
N THR A 129 3.30 3.29 3.30
CA THR A 129 2.43 3.88 4.32
C THR A 129 2.67 5.39 4.47
N GLU A 130 3.92 5.82 4.45
CA GLU A 130 4.28 7.24 4.60
C GLU A 130 3.75 8.10 3.43
N GLN A 131 3.87 7.60 2.19
CA GLN A 131 3.35 8.27 1.00
C GLN A 131 1.82 8.36 1.05
N MET A 132 1.15 7.25 1.39
CA MET A 132 -0.30 7.21 1.52
C MET A 132 -0.83 8.20 2.58
N ILE A 133 -0.15 8.32 3.72
CA ILE A 133 -0.50 9.31 4.76
C ILE A 133 -0.36 10.73 4.22
N ARG A 134 0.72 11.04 3.49
CA ARG A 134 0.88 12.36 2.85
C ARG A 134 -0.25 12.67 1.87
N HIS A 135 -0.61 11.71 1.00
CA HIS A 135 -1.70 11.88 0.02
C HIS A 135 -3.08 12.00 0.70
N LEU A 136 -3.31 11.28 1.81
CA LEU A 136 -4.52 11.47 2.62
C LEU A 136 -4.61 12.89 3.18
N LEU A 137 -3.54 13.37 3.81
CA LEU A 137 -3.48 14.73 4.38
C LEU A 137 -3.58 15.79 3.28
N ALA A 138 -3.06 15.50 2.10
CA ALA A 138 -3.24 16.33 0.92
C ALA A 138 -4.65 16.26 0.31
N GLY A 139 -5.54 15.35 0.76
CA GLY A 139 -6.89 15.16 0.23
C GLY A 139 -6.92 14.52 -1.16
N GLU A 140 -5.82 13.92 -1.59
CA GLU A 140 -5.65 13.25 -2.88
C GLU A 140 -6.18 11.82 -2.84
N LEU A 141 -6.32 11.24 -1.64
CA LEU A 141 -6.94 9.93 -1.41
C LEU A 141 -8.24 10.06 -0.62
N ASP A 142 -9.17 9.16 -0.89
CA ASP A 142 -10.41 9.04 -0.13
C ASP A 142 -10.19 8.20 1.12
N PHE A 143 -9.43 7.13 1.02
CA PHE A 143 -8.95 6.32 2.14
C PHE A 143 -7.63 5.62 1.80
N ALA A 144 -6.97 5.07 2.81
CA ALA A 144 -5.82 4.18 2.61
C ALA A 144 -5.87 2.99 3.57
N ILE A 145 -5.20 1.89 3.18
CA ILE A 145 -5.00 0.71 4.02
C ILE A 145 -3.57 0.73 4.53
N VAL A 146 -3.41 1.04 5.80
CA VAL A 146 -2.09 1.17 6.43
C VAL A 146 -1.94 0.24 7.64
N ASN A 147 -0.71 -0.07 8.01
CA ASN A 147 -0.42 -0.64 9.31
C ASN A 147 -0.39 0.46 10.37
N GLU A 148 -0.91 0.17 11.54
CA GLU A 148 -0.96 1.12 12.67
C GLU A 148 0.41 1.27 13.34
N SER A 149 1.38 1.83 12.63
CA SER A 149 2.70 2.15 13.20
C SER A 149 2.73 3.51 13.91
N SER A 150 1.78 4.40 13.59
CA SER A 150 1.65 5.72 14.21
C SER A 150 0.23 6.27 14.01
N SER A 151 -0.25 7.05 14.98
CA SER A 151 -1.51 7.80 14.84
C SER A 151 -1.25 9.25 14.44
N HIS A 152 -2.09 9.81 13.58
CA HIS A 152 -2.04 11.22 13.20
C HIS A 152 -3.33 11.93 13.65
N PRO A 153 -3.26 13.12 14.29
CA PRO A 153 -4.42 13.78 14.88
C PRO A 153 -5.53 14.16 13.88
N LEU A 154 -5.20 14.35 12.61
CA LEU A 154 -6.16 14.68 11.54
C LEU A 154 -6.73 13.46 10.83
N LEU A 155 -6.34 12.25 11.22
CA LEU A 155 -6.77 11.01 10.59
C LEU A 155 -7.64 10.19 11.54
N GLU A 156 -8.58 9.48 10.96
CA GLU A 156 -9.44 8.49 11.62
C GLU A 156 -9.04 7.10 11.17
N TYR A 157 -8.85 6.20 12.13
CA TYR A 157 -8.39 4.82 11.92
C TYR A 157 -9.53 3.86 12.26
N ARG A 158 -9.97 3.08 11.28
CA ARG A 158 -10.98 2.03 11.46
C ARG A 158 -10.34 0.67 11.26
N PRO A 159 -10.26 -0.19 12.31
CA PRO A 159 -9.61 -1.49 12.22
C PRO A 159 -10.15 -2.32 11.05
N LEU A 160 -9.23 -2.94 10.29
CA LEU A 160 -9.56 -3.80 9.15
C LEU A 160 -9.31 -5.27 9.50
N TYR A 161 -8.08 -5.64 9.86
CA TYR A 161 -7.69 -6.98 10.34
C TYR A 161 -6.36 -6.90 11.10
N GLU A 162 -6.11 -7.98 11.86
CA GLU A 162 -4.81 -8.22 12.49
C GLU A 162 -4.04 -9.31 11.75
N ASP A 163 -2.70 -9.20 11.79
CA ASP A 163 -1.80 -10.18 11.20
C ASP A 163 -0.63 -10.46 12.16
N TYR A 164 0.07 -11.56 11.95
CA TYR A 164 1.20 -11.97 12.78
C TYR A 164 2.28 -12.64 11.94
N MET A 165 3.50 -12.64 12.48
CA MET A 165 4.63 -13.27 11.85
C MET A 165 4.58 -14.78 11.92
N VAL A 166 4.99 -15.43 10.86
CA VAL A 166 5.12 -16.88 10.75
C VAL A 166 6.49 -17.28 10.19
N ALA A 167 7.03 -18.35 10.70
CA ALA A 167 8.11 -19.08 10.06
C ALA A 167 7.52 -19.99 8.97
N VAL A 168 8.16 -20.00 7.81
CA VAL A 168 7.78 -20.77 6.62
C VAL A 168 8.87 -21.78 6.33
N VAL A 169 8.50 -23.04 6.30
CA VAL A 169 9.42 -24.16 6.07
C VAL A 169 8.89 -25.10 5.01
N SER A 170 9.78 -25.85 4.38
CA SER A 170 9.37 -26.96 3.50
C SER A 170 8.50 -27.95 4.28
N ALA A 171 7.45 -28.50 3.65
CA ALA A 171 6.66 -29.57 4.29
C ALA A 171 7.44 -30.85 4.57
N GLY A 172 8.61 -31.04 3.88
CA GLY A 172 9.54 -32.13 4.12
C GLY A 172 10.50 -31.88 5.30
N HIS A 173 10.43 -30.73 5.96
CA HIS A 173 11.31 -30.40 7.07
C HIS A 173 11.12 -31.39 8.24
N PRO A 174 12.19 -31.82 8.96
CA PRO A 174 12.08 -32.80 10.05
C PRO A 174 11.04 -32.44 11.11
N LEU A 175 10.92 -31.17 11.47
CA LEU A 175 9.91 -30.68 12.43
C LEU A 175 8.47 -30.79 11.90
N CYS A 176 8.26 -30.99 10.62
CA CYS A 176 6.92 -31.16 10.04
C CYS A 176 6.44 -32.60 10.05
N THR A 177 7.35 -33.57 10.12
CA THR A 177 7.02 -35.01 10.07
C THR A 177 6.49 -35.54 11.40
N GLY A 178 6.83 -34.89 12.52
CA GLY A 178 6.34 -35.23 13.86
C GLY A 178 5.29 -34.26 14.43
N ALA A 179 5.12 -33.09 13.79
CA ALA A 179 4.28 -32.03 14.32
C ALA A 179 2.80 -32.31 14.06
N ALA A 180 2.00 -31.97 15.05
CA ALA A 180 0.55 -32.09 15.12
C ALA A 180 -0.11 -31.91 13.74
N LYS A 181 -0.90 -32.90 13.33
CA LYS A 181 -1.82 -32.81 12.19
C LYS A 181 -2.51 -31.47 12.28
N LYS A 182 -2.56 -30.70 11.17
CA LYS A 182 -3.31 -29.45 11.10
C LYS A 182 -4.61 -29.58 11.88
N SER A 183 -4.68 -28.94 13.04
CA SER A 183 -5.96 -28.78 13.69
C SER A 183 -6.80 -27.92 12.76
N ARG A 184 -8.03 -28.32 12.47
CA ARG A 184 -8.98 -27.45 11.77
C ARG A 184 -9.20 -26.12 12.51
N LYS A 185 -8.86 -26.08 13.81
CA LYS A 185 -9.00 -24.91 14.68
C LYS A 185 -7.79 -23.96 14.62
N ASP A 186 -6.59 -24.46 14.29
CA ASP A 186 -5.38 -23.65 14.19
C ASP A 186 -4.59 -24.05 12.93
N PRO A 187 -4.76 -23.31 11.83
CA PRO A 187 -4.07 -23.58 10.58
C PRO A 187 -2.55 -23.27 10.63
N CYS A 188 -2.11 -22.53 11.65
CA CYS A 188 -0.73 -22.07 11.83
C CYS A 188 -0.33 -22.18 13.31
N PRO A 189 -0.01 -23.41 13.81
CA PRO A 189 0.33 -23.62 15.22
C PRO A 189 1.60 -22.87 15.60
N ARG A 190 1.68 -22.44 16.86
CA ARG A 190 2.88 -21.78 17.37
C ARG A 190 4.04 -22.77 17.49
N ILE A 191 5.25 -22.29 17.18
CA ILE A 191 6.51 -22.96 17.41
C ILE A 191 7.48 -22.02 18.13
N ASP A 192 8.35 -22.58 18.97
CA ASP A 192 9.51 -21.87 19.50
C ASP A 192 10.63 -21.91 18.45
N LEU A 193 11.12 -20.73 18.03
CA LEU A 193 12.16 -20.62 17.01
C LEU A 193 13.48 -21.28 17.39
N LYS A 194 13.74 -21.58 18.69
CA LYS A 194 14.89 -22.39 19.11
C LYS A 194 14.93 -23.77 18.47
N GLN A 195 13.78 -24.30 18.04
CA GLN A 195 13.75 -25.59 17.35
C GLN A 195 14.44 -25.54 15.98
N PHE A 196 14.71 -24.35 15.44
CA PHE A 196 15.44 -24.10 14.20
C PHE A 196 16.88 -23.60 14.44
N ASN A 197 17.40 -23.69 15.68
CA ASN A 197 18.77 -23.29 15.97
C ASN A 197 19.77 -24.02 15.10
N GLY A 198 20.79 -23.32 14.63
CA GLY A 198 21.80 -23.87 13.70
C GLY A 198 21.35 -23.95 12.24
N GLU A 199 20.08 -23.72 11.93
CA GLU A 199 19.59 -23.72 10.56
C GLU A 199 19.78 -22.37 9.86
N ARG A 200 19.62 -22.34 8.52
CA ARG A 200 19.70 -21.12 7.74
C ARG A 200 18.41 -20.34 7.84
N PHE A 201 18.50 -19.06 8.24
CA PHE A 201 17.39 -18.12 8.22
C PHE A 201 17.47 -17.22 6.98
N ILE A 202 16.38 -17.11 6.24
CA ILE A 202 16.23 -16.21 5.10
C ILE A 202 15.51 -14.96 5.59
N LEU A 203 16.28 -13.90 5.86
CA LEU A 203 15.80 -12.66 6.47
C LEU A 203 15.68 -11.55 5.43
N GLN A 204 14.81 -10.59 5.70
CA GLN A 204 14.74 -9.35 4.94
C GLN A 204 15.87 -8.40 5.35
N LYS A 205 16.10 -7.36 4.52
CA LYS A 205 17.02 -6.28 4.89
C LYS A 205 16.52 -5.52 6.12
N PRO A 206 17.43 -4.90 6.92
CA PRO A 206 17.07 -4.24 8.19
C PRO A 206 16.08 -3.07 8.07
N ASP A 207 15.98 -2.44 6.90
CA ASP A 207 15.08 -1.31 6.62
C ASP A 207 13.63 -1.72 6.33
N GLN A 208 13.36 -3.03 6.21
CA GLN A 208 12.01 -3.52 5.95
C GLN A 208 11.22 -3.75 7.26
N SER A 209 9.95 -3.33 7.29
CA SER A 209 9.08 -3.52 8.46
C SER A 209 8.92 -4.98 8.87
N SER A 210 8.85 -5.91 7.91
CA SER A 210 8.80 -7.35 8.18
C SER A 210 10.04 -7.86 8.92
N ARG A 211 11.22 -7.26 8.67
CA ARG A 211 12.44 -7.60 9.38
C ARG A 211 12.35 -7.23 10.86
N HIS A 212 11.81 -6.07 11.18
CA HIS A 212 11.60 -5.67 12.57
C HIS A 212 10.79 -6.71 13.38
N TYR A 213 9.65 -7.16 12.84
CA TYR A 213 8.84 -8.19 13.51
C TYR A 213 9.55 -9.55 13.59
N THR A 214 10.35 -9.90 12.58
CA THR A 214 11.15 -11.13 12.62
C THR A 214 12.23 -11.06 13.69
N ASP A 215 12.93 -9.93 13.82
CA ASP A 215 13.94 -9.72 14.86
C ASP A 215 13.33 -9.76 16.26
N LEU A 216 12.14 -9.18 16.47
CA LEU A 216 11.41 -9.30 17.72
C LEU A 216 11.11 -10.77 18.06
N ALA A 217 10.67 -11.57 17.09
CA ALA A 217 10.39 -12.99 17.30
C ALA A 217 11.65 -13.80 17.61
N ILE A 218 12.76 -13.53 16.90
CA ILE A 218 14.09 -14.15 17.16
C ILE A 218 14.55 -13.82 18.59
N ALA A 219 14.43 -12.56 18.99
CA ALA A 219 14.82 -12.11 20.33
C ALA A 219 13.93 -12.71 21.42
N TYR A 220 12.61 -12.78 21.20
CA TYR A 220 11.67 -13.35 22.16
C TYR A 220 11.92 -14.83 22.41
N ASP A 221 12.10 -15.59 21.34
CA ASP A 221 12.37 -17.03 21.43
C ASP A 221 13.87 -17.33 21.69
N HIS A 222 14.75 -16.32 21.77
CA HIS A 222 16.23 -16.47 21.89
C HIS A 222 16.80 -17.46 20.87
N ALA A 223 16.36 -17.35 19.61
CA ALA A 223 16.79 -18.25 18.54
C ALA A 223 18.17 -17.83 17.98
N GLU A 224 18.97 -18.82 17.62
CA GLU A 224 20.31 -18.65 17.11
C GLU A 224 20.43 -19.26 15.71
N PRO A 225 20.32 -18.43 14.62
CA PRO A 225 20.47 -18.91 13.27
C PRO A 225 21.91 -19.38 13.01
N GLY A 226 22.10 -20.53 12.37
CA GLY A 226 23.43 -21.01 11.95
C GLY A 226 24.03 -20.21 10.80
N GLN A 227 23.17 -19.78 9.88
CA GLN A 227 23.50 -18.91 8.75
C GLN A 227 22.36 -17.92 8.49
N VAL A 228 22.71 -16.72 8.02
CA VAL A 228 21.73 -15.71 7.58
C VAL A 228 21.91 -15.45 6.10
N PHE A 229 20.80 -15.59 5.33
CA PHE A 229 20.74 -15.22 3.94
C PHE A 229 19.78 -14.04 3.80
N LEU A 230 20.26 -12.90 3.27
CA LEU A 230 19.48 -11.68 3.14
C LEU A 230 18.80 -11.62 1.76
N LEU A 231 17.49 -11.41 1.76
CA LEU A 231 16.69 -11.29 0.55
C LEU A 231 15.55 -10.27 0.73
N GLU A 232 15.41 -9.32 -0.19
CA GLU A 232 14.37 -8.29 -0.10
C GLU A 232 12.96 -8.84 -0.37
N ASN A 233 12.84 -9.71 -1.35
CA ASN A 233 11.54 -10.22 -1.80
C ASN A 233 11.09 -11.39 -0.92
N LEU A 234 10.01 -11.17 -0.16
CA LEU A 234 9.45 -12.16 0.77
C LEU A 234 8.85 -13.38 0.07
N GLU A 235 8.29 -13.23 -1.12
CA GLU A 235 7.75 -14.32 -1.90
C GLU A 235 8.87 -15.25 -2.36
N SER A 236 9.99 -14.67 -2.85
CA SER A 236 11.19 -15.43 -3.22
C SER A 236 11.81 -16.13 -2.00
N ALA A 237 11.82 -15.48 -0.84
CA ALA A 237 12.27 -16.11 0.41
C ALA A 237 11.43 -17.35 0.76
N CYS A 238 10.11 -17.23 0.66
CA CYS A 238 9.19 -18.34 0.92
C CYS A 238 9.31 -19.45 -0.14
N GLN A 239 9.59 -19.12 -1.40
CA GLN A 239 9.87 -20.13 -2.43
C GLN A 239 11.17 -20.89 -2.16
N LEU A 240 12.23 -20.20 -1.73
CA LEU A 240 13.47 -20.86 -1.29
C LEU A 240 13.22 -21.79 -0.10
N ALA A 241 12.40 -21.36 0.86
CA ALA A 241 12.00 -22.21 1.98
C ALA A 241 11.19 -23.44 1.51
N ALA A 242 10.32 -23.30 0.52
CA ALA A 242 9.59 -24.42 -0.10
C ALA A 242 10.54 -25.46 -0.73
N GLU A 243 11.66 -25.01 -1.29
CA GLU A 243 12.73 -25.86 -1.83
C GLU A 243 13.63 -26.47 -0.74
N GLY A 244 13.45 -26.10 0.54
CA GLY A 244 14.25 -26.60 1.66
C GLY A 244 15.60 -25.87 1.83
N TYR A 245 15.75 -24.66 1.25
CA TYR A 245 17.00 -23.88 1.36
C TYR A 245 17.22 -23.30 2.75
N GLY A 246 16.17 -23.10 3.53
CA GLY A 246 16.20 -22.52 4.88
C GLY A 246 14.81 -22.17 5.40
N ILE A 247 14.79 -21.43 6.48
CA ILE A 247 13.57 -20.96 7.15
C ILE A 247 13.31 -19.52 6.69
N ALA A 248 12.18 -19.26 6.05
CA ALA A 248 11.75 -17.92 5.69
C ALA A 248 10.72 -17.38 6.70
N PHE A 249 10.52 -16.07 6.67
CA PHE A 249 9.59 -15.37 7.55
C PHE A 249 8.65 -14.50 6.74
N ASN A 250 7.36 -14.52 7.06
CA ASN A 250 6.35 -13.72 6.38
C ASN A 250 5.18 -13.47 7.32
N PHE A 251 4.29 -12.57 6.94
CA PHE A 251 3.01 -12.41 7.61
C PHE A 251 2.01 -13.49 7.18
N TYR A 252 1.16 -13.93 8.11
CA TYR A 252 0.24 -15.05 7.89
C TYR A 252 -0.74 -14.81 6.75
N GLN A 253 -1.27 -13.58 6.62
CA GLN A 253 -2.21 -13.26 5.55
C GLN A 253 -1.62 -13.43 4.15
N TYR A 254 -0.31 -13.17 3.97
CA TYR A 254 0.37 -13.49 2.72
C TYR A 254 0.43 -15.00 2.50
N MET A 255 0.86 -15.74 3.51
CA MET A 255 1.00 -17.19 3.43
C MET A 255 -0.32 -17.89 3.13
N LYS A 256 -1.42 -17.44 3.74
CA LYS A 256 -2.77 -17.96 3.54
C LYS A 256 -3.25 -17.81 2.10
N ASN A 257 -2.85 -16.74 1.42
CA ASN A 257 -3.35 -16.37 0.09
C ASN A 257 -2.36 -16.70 -1.05
N PHE A 258 -1.16 -17.19 -0.75
CA PHE A 258 -0.16 -17.57 -1.73
C PHE A 258 -0.12 -19.08 -1.95
N ARG A 259 0.17 -19.50 -3.19
CA ARG A 259 0.43 -20.91 -3.54
C ARG A 259 1.88 -21.05 -3.95
N TYR A 260 2.56 -22.01 -3.34
CA TYR A 260 3.94 -22.35 -3.66
C TYR A 260 3.99 -23.63 -4.51
N PRO A 261 4.98 -23.76 -5.43
CA PRO A 261 5.14 -24.96 -6.26
C PRO A 261 5.31 -26.25 -5.42
N LYS A 262 6.05 -26.14 -4.32
CA LYS A 262 6.17 -27.23 -3.33
C LYS A 262 5.42 -26.88 -2.06
N PRO A 263 4.84 -27.88 -1.36
CA PRO A 263 4.08 -27.62 -0.15
C PRO A 263 4.97 -27.07 0.97
N VAL A 264 4.46 -26.05 1.65
CA VAL A 264 5.08 -25.44 2.82
C VAL A 264 4.23 -25.65 4.07
N ARG A 265 4.87 -25.53 5.21
CA ARG A 265 4.22 -25.36 6.52
C ARG A 265 4.55 -23.99 7.09
N CYS A 266 3.59 -23.40 7.74
CA CYS A 266 3.79 -22.17 8.50
C CYS A 266 3.53 -22.43 9.99
N PHE A 267 4.32 -21.72 10.80
CA PHE A 267 4.24 -21.75 12.25
C PHE A 267 4.21 -20.31 12.78
N ARG A 268 3.28 -19.99 13.65
CA ARG A 268 3.29 -18.71 14.36
C ARG A 268 4.51 -18.65 15.27
N ILE A 269 5.21 -17.52 15.29
CA ILE A 269 6.47 -17.29 16.01
C ILE A 269 6.37 -16.06 16.91
N GLY A 270 7.32 -15.94 17.83
CA GLY A 270 7.46 -14.80 18.71
C GLY A 270 6.37 -14.71 19.79
N ASN A 271 6.26 -13.55 20.42
CA ASN A 271 5.25 -13.32 21.43
C ASN A 271 3.84 -13.37 20.82
N PRO A 272 2.87 -14.13 21.40
CA PRO A 272 1.48 -14.13 20.93
C PRO A 272 0.79 -12.76 20.92
N ALA A 273 1.28 -11.81 21.73
CA ALA A 273 0.77 -10.45 21.75
C ALA A 273 1.33 -9.56 20.62
N ASP A 274 2.40 -10.00 19.96
CA ASP A 274 3.01 -9.24 18.86
C ASP A 274 2.20 -9.47 17.57
N THR A 275 1.20 -8.63 17.38
CA THR A 275 0.40 -8.56 16.16
C THR A 275 0.63 -7.23 15.48
N THR A 276 0.40 -7.18 14.18
CA THR A 276 0.33 -5.94 13.42
C THR A 276 -1.11 -5.69 13.01
N SER A 277 -1.65 -4.54 13.40
CA SER A 277 -3.00 -4.14 13.03
C SER A 277 -2.96 -3.34 11.74
N TYR A 278 -3.90 -3.63 10.87
CA TYR A 278 -4.14 -2.88 9.64
C TYR A 278 -5.47 -2.16 9.74
N SER A 279 -5.48 -0.89 9.33
CA SER A 279 -6.67 -0.05 9.39
C SER A 279 -6.97 0.61 8.05
N ILE A 280 -8.26 0.85 7.83
CA ILE A 280 -8.75 1.82 6.88
C ILE A 280 -8.57 3.19 7.51
N VAL A 281 -7.88 4.08 6.83
CA VAL A 281 -7.57 5.43 7.31
C VAL A 281 -8.18 6.46 6.39
N THR A 282 -8.87 7.43 6.97
CA THR A 282 -9.52 8.56 6.28
C THR A 282 -9.16 9.87 6.97
N LEU A 283 -9.38 11.00 6.30
CA LEU A 283 -9.37 12.29 6.99
C LEU A 283 -10.54 12.36 7.98
N LYS A 284 -10.28 12.90 9.18
CA LYS A 284 -11.33 13.13 10.19
C LYS A 284 -12.42 14.04 9.62
N GLY A 285 -13.67 13.67 9.87
CA GLY A 285 -14.84 14.43 9.42
C GLY A 285 -15.14 14.31 7.93
N LYS A 286 -14.32 13.57 7.15
CA LYS A 286 -14.64 13.29 5.75
C LYS A 286 -15.89 12.41 5.66
N GLN A 287 -16.89 12.89 4.95
CA GLN A 287 -18.08 12.10 4.68
C GLN A 287 -17.75 11.01 3.66
N THR A 288 -18.10 9.79 3.98
CA THR A 288 -17.93 8.63 3.09
C THR A 288 -19.15 8.46 2.18
N LEU A 289 -18.91 8.11 0.93
CA LEU A 289 -19.97 7.74 -0.02
C LEU A 289 -20.46 6.32 0.26
N PRO A 290 -21.74 5.99 -0.01
CA PRO A 290 -22.24 4.62 0.14
C PRO A 290 -21.41 3.58 -0.61
N ALA A 291 -20.97 3.88 -1.83
CA ALA A 291 -20.09 3.02 -2.60
C ALA A 291 -18.73 2.80 -1.92
N MET A 292 -18.16 3.83 -1.29
CA MET A 292 -16.91 3.70 -0.54
C MET A 292 -17.07 2.80 0.69
N GLU A 293 -18.16 2.93 1.45
CA GLU A 293 -18.45 2.06 2.58
C GLU A 293 -18.64 0.60 2.14
N GLU A 294 -19.30 0.37 1.00
CA GLU A 294 -19.42 -0.97 0.45
C GLU A 294 -18.06 -1.55 0.02
N LEU A 295 -17.20 -0.75 -0.62
CA LEU A 295 -15.83 -1.17 -0.93
C LEU A 295 -15.05 -1.54 0.33
N ILE A 296 -15.11 -0.72 1.37
CA ILE A 296 -14.46 -0.98 2.67
C ILE A 296 -15.00 -2.27 3.30
N ARG A 297 -16.32 -2.50 3.24
CA ARG A 297 -16.93 -3.74 3.72
C ARG A 297 -16.40 -4.97 3.00
N LEU A 298 -16.33 -4.91 1.65
CA LEU A 298 -15.81 -6.01 0.83
C LEU A 298 -14.31 -6.27 1.07
N LEU A 299 -13.52 -5.21 1.29
CA LEU A 299 -12.11 -5.34 1.67
C LEU A 299 -11.96 -6.05 3.01
N ARG A 300 -12.83 -5.74 3.99
CA ARG A 300 -12.83 -6.41 5.30
C ARG A 300 -13.19 -7.89 5.18
N GLU A 301 -14.17 -8.25 4.34
CA GLU A 301 -14.55 -9.64 4.09
C GLU A 301 -13.48 -10.43 3.32
N SER A 302 -12.60 -9.71 2.60
CA SER A 302 -11.50 -10.31 1.82
C SER A 302 -10.25 -10.60 2.64
N ALA A 303 -10.10 -9.96 3.80
CA ALA A 303 -9.00 -10.14 4.74
C ALA A 303 -9.20 -11.40 5.59
#